data_ff5fb839e5db222f7ddf01cd10d51273
#
_entry.id   ff5fb839e5db222f7ddf01cd10d51273
#
_cell.length_a   1.000
_cell.length_b   1.000
_cell.length_c   1.000
_cell.angle_alpha   90.00
_cell.angle_beta   90.00
_cell.angle_gamma   90.00
#
_symmetry.space_group_name_H-M   'P 1'
#
loop_
_entity.id
_entity.type
_entity.pdbx_description
1 polymer ?
#
loop_
_entity_poly.entity_id
_entity_poly.type
_entity_poly.pdbx_seq_one_letter_code
_entity_poly.pdbx_strand_id
1 'polypeptide(L)'
;MTQALQLVKSELLINRETIEEMMKIEKINKEGACYLLQYKDKMNEASSDSLNYYGYFPFQSQDFLPVTDAMEMLRASSVMQNIKNKELAVEIIQAYAVIKNAHLFYEGFSKAKETAVEKCVSQQEFRKISNENKSLREILEFTILLPEGFAAMRQISFVHDDPHLTYSHYMKLIDETITFIDKEYN
;
A
#
# COMPACT_ATOMS: atom_id res chain seq x y z
N MET A 1 5.21 16.78 -28.89
CA MET A 1 4.32 15.66 -28.60
C MET A 1 5.08 14.48 -28.04
N THR A 2 6.10 13.97 -28.72
CA THR A 2 6.95 12.83 -28.26
C THR A 2 7.55 13.05 -26.87
N GLN A 3 8.09 14.24 -26.59
CA GLN A 3 8.69 14.57 -25.29
C GLN A 3 7.67 14.50 -24.13
N ALA A 4 6.46 15.01 -24.33
CA ALA A 4 5.40 14.96 -23.29
C ALA A 4 4.98 13.52 -22.99
N LEU A 5 4.87 12.65 -24.00
CA LEU A 5 4.53 11.24 -23.81
C LEU A 5 5.68 10.45 -23.17
N GLN A 6 6.92 10.83 -23.42
CA GLN A 6 8.06 10.25 -22.70
C GLN A 6 8.08 10.62 -21.21
N LEU A 7 7.69 11.85 -20.86
CA LEU A 7 7.50 12.24 -19.46
C LEU A 7 6.40 11.43 -18.80
N VAL A 8 5.24 11.27 -19.46
CA VAL A 8 4.16 10.42 -18.98
C VAL A 8 4.62 8.98 -18.78
N LYS A 9 5.35 8.40 -19.75
CA LYS A 9 5.90 7.05 -19.62
C LYS A 9 6.83 6.93 -18.41
N SER A 10 7.74 7.89 -18.23
CA SER A 10 8.66 7.89 -17.09
C SER A 10 7.91 7.96 -15.75
N GLU A 11 6.86 8.77 -15.68
CA GLU A 11 6.00 8.92 -14.51
C GLU A 11 5.21 7.63 -14.21
N LEU A 12 4.67 6.98 -15.25
CA LEU A 12 4.00 5.69 -15.13
C LEU A 12 4.93 4.60 -14.61
N LEU A 13 6.20 4.58 -15.05
CA LEU A 13 7.21 3.65 -14.55
C LEU A 13 7.50 3.87 -13.06
N ILE A 14 7.66 5.11 -12.61
CA ILE A 14 7.88 5.45 -11.20
C ILE A 14 6.69 4.99 -10.36
N ASN A 15 5.47 5.31 -10.77
CA ASN A 15 4.27 4.90 -10.05
C ASN A 15 4.12 3.38 -10.00
N ARG A 16 4.45 2.69 -11.08
CA ARG A 16 4.44 1.23 -11.15
C ARG A 16 5.40 0.60 -10.15
N GLU A 17 6.64 1.09 -10.09
CA GLU A 17 7.65 0.63 -9.13
C GLU A 17 7.18 0.85 -7.68
N THR A 18 6.63 2.02 -7.41
CA THR A 18 6.08 2.34 -6.08
C THR A 18 4.95 1.39 -5.70
N ILE A 19 4.01 1.12 -6.62
CA ILE A 19 2.92 0.15 -6.38
C ILE A 19 3.47 -1.26 -6.13
N GLU A 20 4.53 -1.67 -6.85
CA GLU A 20 5.18 -2.97 -6.62
C GLU A 20 5.81 -3.08 -5.24
N GLU A 21 6.44 -2.01 -4.75
CA GLU A 21 6.98 -1.94 -3.39
C GLU A 21 5.87 -2.02 -2.34
N MET A 22 4.78 -1.28 -2.54
CA MET A 22 3.62 -1.34 -1.67
C MET A 22 3.04 -2.76 -1.58
N MET A 23 2.93 -3.44 -2.70
CA MET A 23 2.49 -4.83 -2.76
C MET A 23 3.34 -5.77 -1.88
N LYS A 24 4.66 -5.59 -1.93
CA LYS A 24 5.60 -6.38 -1.11
C LYS A 24 5.41 -6.11 0.38
N ILE A 25 5.29 -4.83 0.76
CA ILE A 25 5.08 -4.40 2.15
C ILE A 25 3.75 -4.94 2.68
N GLU A 26 2.67 -4.83 1.92
CA GLU A 26 1.38 -5.32 2.36
C GLU A 26 1.31 -6.84 2.48
N LYS A 27 2.02 -7.56 1.61
CA LYS A 27 2.16 -9.01 1.77
C LYS A 27 2.81 -9.36 3.11
N ILE A 28 3.90 -8.68 3.48
CA ILE A 28 4.58 -8.88 4.77
C ILE A 28 3.66 -8.47 5.93
N ASN A 29 2.92 -7.37 5.80
CA ASN A 29 1.93 -6.95 6.80
C ASN A 29 0.86 -8.03 7.02
N LYS A 30 0.31 -8.60 5.94
CA LYS A 30 -0.67 -9.69 6.00
C LYS A 30 -0.10 -10.93 6.67
N GLU A 31 1.09 -11.36 6.27
CA GLU A 31 1.79 -12.50 6.86
C GLU A 31 2.03 -12.28 8.37
N GLY A 32 2.49 -11.08 8.75
CA GLY A 32 2.71 -10.69 10.14
C GLY A 32 1.42 -10.69 10.96
N ALA A 33 0.35 -10.13 10.42
CA ALA A 33 -0.95 -10.13 11.07
C ALA A 33 -1.50 -11.55 11.26
N CYS A 34 -1.39 -12.40 10.24
CA CYS A 34 -1.78 -13.82 10.32
C CYS A 34 -0.95 -14.56 11.37
N TYR A 35 0.37 -14.33 11.41
CA TYR A 35 1.26 -14.92 12.40
C TYR A 35 0.87 -14.52 13.82
N LEU A 36 0.69 -13.23 14.09
CA LEU A 36 0.28 -12.75 15.41
C LEU A 36 -1.09 -13.29 15.83
N LEU A 37 -2.06 -13.34 14.91
CA LEU A 37 -3.38 -13.92 15.18
C LEU A 37 -3.31 -15.41 15.54
N GLN A 38 -2.40 -16.17 14.89
CA GLN A 38 -2.21 -17.59 15.19
C GLN A 38 -1.68 -17.82 16.60
N TYR A 39 -0.87 -16.91 17.12
CA TYR A 39 -0.24 -17.02 18.44
C TYR A 39 -0.89 -16.17 19.53
N LYS A 40 -2.05 -15.54 19.27
CA LYS A 40 -2.67 -14.60 20.22
C LYS A 40 -2.91 -15.16 21.63
N ASP A 41 -3.28 -16.43 21.74
CA ASP A 41 -3.57 -17.10 23.03
C ASP A 41 -2.37 -17.92 23.56
N LYS A 42 -1.24 -17.92 22.86
CA LYS A 42 -0.04 -18.71 23.17
C LYS A 42 1.23 -18.02 22.69
N MET A 43 1.34 -16.73 22.95
CA MET A 43 2.45 -15.89 22.47
C MET A 43 3.84 -16.39 22.94
N ASN A 44 3.89 -17.11 24.08
CA ASN A 44 5.11 -17.74 24.57
C ASN A 44 5.67 -18.84 23.63
N GLU A 45 4.83 -19.46 22.79
CA GLU A 45 5.25 -20.47 21.79
C GLU A 45 5.74 -19.83 20.48
N ALA A 46 5.49 -18.53 20.26
CA ALA A 46 5.94 -17.84 19.06
C ALA A 46 7.47 -17.74 19.02
N SER A 47 8.07 -17.96 17.83
CA SER A 47 9.51 -17.80 17.65
C SER A 47 9.93 -16.34 17.84
N SER A 48 11.01 -16.11 18.60
CA SER A 48 11.57 -14.75 18.77
C SER A 48 12.03 -14.14 17.43
N ASP A 49 12.59 -14.94 16.55
CA ASP A 49 13.03 -14.48 15.23
C ASP A 49 11.83 -14.04 14.37
N SER A 50 10.75 -14.83 14.39
CA SER A 50 9.52 -14.48 13.69
C SER A 50 8.84 -13.24 14.30
N LEU A 51 8.85 -13.09 15.62
CA LEU A 51 8.33 -11.88 16.27
C LEU A 51 9.16 -10.65 15.93
N ASN A 52 10.48 -10.76 15.87
CA ASN A 52 11.35 -9.67 15.45
C ASN A 52 11.14 -9.30 13.98
N TYR A 53 10.85 -10.28 13.11
CA TYR A 53 10.60 -10.04 11.69
C TYR A 53 9.20 -9.47 11.42
N TYR A 54 8.16 -10.10 11.97
CA TYR A 54 6.77 -9.74 11.68
C TYR A 54 6.16 -8.71 12.64
N GLY A 55 6.66 -8.63 13.88
CA GLY A 55 5.99 -7.93 14.97
C GLY A 55 5.77 -6.44 14.74
N TYR A 56 6.62 -5.79 13.98
CA TYR A 56 6.51 -4.35 13.70
C TYR A 56 5.68 -4.03 12.46
N PHE A 57 5.71 -4.90 11.44
CA PHE A 57 5.09 -4.61 10.14
C PHE A 57 3.59 -4.30 10.19
N PRO A 58 2.76 -5.01 10.98
CA PRO A 58 1.33 -4.70 11.04
C PRO A 58 1.02 -3.30 11.58
N PHE A 59 1.96 -2.69 12.30
CA PHE A 59 1.80 -1.37 12.91
C PHE A 59 2.50 -0.26 12.14
N GLN A 60 3.33 -0.60 11.15
CA GLN A 60 4.00 0.38 10.32
C GLN A 60 3.07 0.87 9.21
N SER A 61 3.05 2.18 8.98
CA SER A 61 2.45 2.80 7.80
C SER A 61 3.55 3.36 6.91
N GLN A 62 3.29 3.40 5.63
CA GLN A 62 4.17 4.03 4.64
C GLN A 62 3.30 4.89 3.74
N ASP A 63 3.78 6.07 3.38
CA ASP A 63 3.06 6.94 2.46
C ASP A 63 3.24 6.46 1.03
N PHE A 64 2.14 6.46 0.28
CA PHE A 64 2.14 6.29 -1.16
C PHE A 64 1.70 7.60 -1.80
N LEU A 65 2.63 8.37 -2.35
CA LEU A 65 2.34 9.61 -3.06
C LEU A 65 2.53 9.39 -4.55
N PRO A 66 1.43 9.38 -5.34
CA PRO A 66 1.52 9.25 -6.79
C PRO A 66 2.22 10.43 -7.42
N VAL A 67 3.07 10.18 -8.41
CA VAL A 67 3.64 11.22 -9.26
C VAL A 67 2.67 11.49 -10.41
N THR A 68 2.22 12.74 -10.56
CA THR A 68 1.17 13.13 -11.55
C THR A 68 1.50 14.39 -12.36
N ASP A 69 2.70 14.93 -12.24
CA ASP A 69 3.10 16.21 -12.85
C ASP A 69 3.00 16.20 -14.37
N ALA A 70 3.46 15.11 -15.02
CA ALA A 70 3.40 14.97 -16.48
C ALA A 70 1.94 14.88 -16.96
N MET A 71 1.06 14.20 -16.22
CA MET A 71 -0.35 14.14 -16.54
C MET A 71 -1.03 15.51 -16.38
N GLU A 72 -0.69 16.25 -15.34
CA GLU A 72 -1.23 17.61 -15.12
C GLU A 72 -0.77 18.56 -16.24
N MET A 73 0.50 18.51 -16.61
CA MET A 73 1.03 19.25 -17.76
C MET A 73 0.32 18.87 -19.07
N LEU A 74 0.06 17.60 -19.28
CA LEU A 74 -0.61 17.09 -20.47
C LEU A 74 -2.07 17.55 -20.54
N ARG A 75 -2.77 17.62 -19.42
CA ARG A 75 -4.13 18.16 -19.29
C ARG A 75 -4.19 19.68 -19.46
N ALA A 76 -3.24 20.41 -18.90
CA ALA A 76 -3.19 21.86 -18.97
C ALA A 76 -2.81 22.37 -20.37
N SER A 77 -2.16 21.53 -21.17
CA SER A 77 -1.75 21.85 -22.55
C SER A 77 -2.73 21.28 -23.58
N SER A 78 -2.66 21.81 -24.82
CA SER A 78 -3.40 21.22 -25.95
C SER A 78 -2.84 19.87 -26.43
N VAL A 79 -1.77 19.36 -25.81
CA VAL A 79 -1.07 18.14 -26.24
C VAL A 79 -1.99 16.93 -26.19
N MET A 80 -2.80 16.78 -25.13
CA MET A 80 -3.77 15.69 -25.01
C MET A 80 -4.75 15.65 -26.19
N GLN A 81 -5.23 16.82 -26.62
CA GLN A 81 -6.15 16.93 -27.76
C GLN A 81 -5.49 16.57 -29.08
N ASN A 82 -4.18 16.78 -29.17
CA ASN A 82 -3.35 16.53 -30.36
C ASN A 82 -2.79 15.11 -30.44
N ILE A 83 -3.03 14.24 -29.46
CA ILE A 83 -2.75 12.82 -29.58
C ILE A 83 -3.62 12.25 -30.70
N LYS A 84 -2.99 11.79 -31.79
CA LYS A 84 -3.70 11.26 -32.95
C LYS A 84 -4.47 9.99 -32.61
N ASN A 85 -3.84 9.09 -31.89
CA ASN A 85 -4.47 7.87 -31.44
C ASN A 85 -5.32 8.15 -30.20
N LYS A 86 -6.65 8.16 -30.36
CA LYS A 86 -7.58 8.46 -29.29
C LYS A 86 -7.68 7.33 -28.24
N GLU A 87 -7.39 6.09 -28.65
CA GLU A 87 -7.30 4.97 -27.69
C GLU A 87 -6.16 5.19 -26.71
N LEU A 88 -4.97 5.57 -27.20
CA LEU A 88 -3.84 5.88 -26.31
C LEU A 88 -4.18 7.00 -25.32
N ALA A 89 -4.89 8.04 -25.75
CA ALA A 89 -5.31 9.11 -24.83
C ALA A 89 -6.24 8.58 -23.72
N VAL A 90 -7.12 7.64 -24.05
CA VAL A 90 -8.02 6.99 -23.07
C VAL A 90 -7.21 6.08 -22.12
N GLU A 91 -6.30 5.28 -22.65
CA GLU A 91 -5.43 4.40 -21.85
C GLU A 91 -4.58 5.19 -20.84
N ILE A 92 -4.01 6.32 -21.25
CA ILE A 92 -3.26 7.21 -20.35
C ILE A 92 -4.18 7.68 -19.20
N ILE A 93 -5.40 8.14 -19.50
CA ILE A 93 -6.35 8.60 -18.49
C ILE A 93 -6.69 7.45 -17.51
N GLN A 94 -6.91 6.26 -18.03
CA GLN A 94 -7.23 5.07 -17.22
C GLN A 94 -6.06 4.66 -16.33
N ALA A 95 -4.82 4.68 -16.85
CA ALA A 95 -3.63 4.39 -16.04
C ALA A 95 -3.51 5.34 -14.83
N TYR A 96 -3.73 6.63 -15.01
CA TYR A 96 -3.72 7.56 -13.88
C TYR A 96 -4.94 7.41 -12.95
N ALA A 97 -6.07 6.98 -13.47
CA ALA A 97 -7.24 6.67 -12.63
C ALA A 97 -6.96 5.46 -11.71
N VAL A 98 -6.30 4.42 -12.22
CA VAL A 98 -5.95 3.26 -11.37
C VAL A 98 -4.83 3.59 -10.37
N ILE A 99 -3.86 4.45 -10.72
CA ILE A 99 -2.84 4.97 -9.79
C ILE A 99 -3.52 5.73 -8.63
N LYS A 100 -4.46 6.60 -8.96
CA LYS A 100 -5.26 7.31 -7.95
C LYS A 100 -6.07 6.36 -7.08
N ASN A 101 -6.68 5.34 -7.66
CA ASN A 101 -7.43 4.34 -6.91
C ASN A 101 -6.53 3.54 -5.96
N ALA A 102 -5.33 3.15 -6.43
CA ALA A 102 -4.34 2.49 -5.59
C ALA A 102 -3.94 3.36 -4.39
N HIS A 103 -3.70 4.67 -4.62
CA HIS A 103 -3.41 5.62 -3.56
C HIS A 103 -4.55 5.72 -2.53
N LEU A 104 -5.79 5.96 -2.99
CA LEU A 104 -6.95 6.11 -2.10
C LEU A 104 -7.22 4.84 -1.29
N PHE A 105 -7.04 3.68 -1.91
CA PHE A 105 -7.20 2.41 -1.24
C PHE A 105 -6.15 2.24 -0.13
N TYR A 106 -4.88 2.49 -0.47
CA TYR A 106 -3.78 2.41 0.49
C TYR A 106 -3.91 3.41 1.63
N GLU A 107 -4.26 4.67 1.33
CA GLU A 107 -4.48 5.71 2.32
C GLU A 107 -5.58 5.32 3.32
N GLY A 108 -6.71 4.80 2.83
CA GLY A 108 -7.79 4.32 3.67
C GLY A 108 -7.36 3.20 4.60
N PHE A 109 -6.56 2.26 4.09
CA PHE A 109 -6.01 1.15 4.86
C PHE A 109 -4.98 1.62 5.90
N SER A 110 -4.03 2.47 5.51
CA SER A 110 -3.01 3.04 6.40
C SER A 110 -3.67 3.81 7.55
N LYS A 111 -4.65 4.65 7.25
CA LYS A 111 -5.40 5.41 8.25
C LYS A 111 -6.17 4.51 9.23
N ALA A 112 -6.73 3.41 8.76
CA ALA A 112 -7.40 2.45 9.64
C ALA A 112 -6.41 1.79 10.61
N LYS A 113 -5.21 1.42 10.13
CA LYS A 113 -4.11 0.90 10.97
C LYS A 113 -3.67 1.93 12.00
N GLU A 114 -3.38 3.16 11.59
CA GLU A 114 -2.97 4.25 12.46
C GLU A 114 -3.99 4.49 13.57
N THR A 115 -5.28 4.57 13.22
CA THR A 115 -6.36 4.73 14.19
C THR A 115 -6.39 3.58 15.21
N ALA A 116 -6.16 2.34 14.78
CA ALA A 116 -6.12 1.20 15.68
C ALA A 116 -4.90 1.26 16.61
N VAL A 117 -3.73 1.63 16.09
CA VAL A 117 -2.51 1.83 16.89
C VAL A 117 -2.68 2.95 17.91
N GLU A 118 -3.23 4.10 17.52
CA GLU A 118 -3.50 5.22 18.42
C GLU A 118 -4.43 4.81 19.57
N LYS A 119 -5.47 4.06 19.28
CA LYS A 119 -6.38 3.52 20.30
C LYS A 119 -5.65 2.59 21.26
N CYS A 120 -4.78 1.69 20.78
CA CYS A 120 -3.98 0.82 21.63
C CYS A 120 -3.04 1.64 22.53
N VAL A 121 -2.29 2.58 21.96
CA VAL A 121 -1.31 3.43 22.67
C VAL A 121 -2.00 4.35 23.69
N SER A 122 -3.24 4.77 23.44
CA SER A 122 -4.01 5.60 24.37
C SER A 122 -4.43 4.87 25.66
N GLN A 123 -4.43 3.53 25.66
CA GLN A 123 -4.79 2.74 26.85
C GLN A 123 -3.76 2.96 27.97
N GLN A 124 -4.26 3.13 29.20
CA GLN A 124 -3.40 3.36 30.35
C GLN A 124 -2.48 2.16 30.61
N GLU A 125 -2.97 0.97 30.39
CA GLU A 125 -2.24 -0.30 30.53
C GLU A 125 -1.07 -0.38 29.53
N PHE A 126 -1.26 0.06 28.28
CA PHE A 126 -0.20 0.10 27.28
C PHE A 126 0.94 1.02 27.71
N ARG A 127 0.61 2.20 28.25
CA ARG A 127 1.61 3.15 28.76
C ARG A 127 2.41 2.59 29.92
N LYS A 128 1.80 1.80 30.80
CA LYS A 128 2.50 1.10 31.90
C LYS A 128 3.49 0.09 31.33
N ILE A 129 3.05 -0.75 30.39
CA ILE A 129 3.87 -1.79 29.78
C ILE A 129 5.06 -1.18 29.02
N SER A 130 4.85 -0.14 28.22
CA SER A 130 5.93 0.51 27.48
C SER A 130 6.98 1.19 28.38
N ASN A 131 6.60 1.62 29.57
CA ASN A 131 7.51 2.24 30.54
C ASN A 131 8.29 1.22 31.40
N GLU A 132 7.90 -0.05 31.40
CA GLU A 132 8.48 -1.10 32.25
C GLU A 132 9.59 -1.93 31.57
N ASN A 133 10.18 -1.46 30.49
CA ASN A 133 11.21 -2.21 29.71
C ASN A 133 10.77 -3.63 29.29
N LYS A 134 9.52 -3.78 28.90
CA LYS A 134 8.97 -5.07 28.46
C LYS A 134 9.57 -5.51 27.13
N SER A 135 9.67 -6.80 26.94
CA SER A 135 10.09 -7.38 25.66
C SER A 135 9.08 -7.10 24.55
N LEU A 136 9.55 -7.13 23.30
CA LEU A 136 8.67 -7.03 22.14
C LEU A 136 7.51 -8.03 22.20
N ARG A 137 7.77 -9.25 22.66
CA ARG A 137 6.76 -10.31 22.85
C ARG A 137 5.63 -9.86 23.78
N GLU A 138 5.96 -9.31 24.95
CA GLU A 138 4.97 -8.84 25.92
C GLU A 138 4.16 -7.67 25.39
N ILE A 139 4.79 -6.76 24.63
CA ILE A 139 4.10 -5.63 23.98
C ILE A 139 3.12 -6.14 22.93
N LEU A 140 3.54 -7.09 22.08
CA LEU A 140 2.69 -7.67 21.04
C LEU A 140 1.54 -8.49 21.62
N GLU A 141 1.81 -9.30 22.65
CA GLU A 141 0.78 -10.05 23.37
C GLU A 141 -0.29 -9.13 23.94
N PHE A 142 0.13 -8.09 24.63
CA PHE A 142 -0.80 -7.10 25.17
C PHE A 142 -1.60 -6.41 24.05
N THR A 143 -0.91 -5.97 23.00
CA THR A 143 -1.56 -5.25 21.90
C THR A 143 -2.62 -6.10 21.20
N ILE A 144 -2.33 -7.39 20.94
CA ILE A 144 -3.26 -8.27 20.22
C ILE A 144 -4.46 -8.72 21.09
N LEU A 145 -4.31 -8.69 22.40
CA LEU A 145 -5.39 -8.98 23.32
C LEU A 145 -6.36 -7.81 23.50
N LEU A 146 -5.95 -6.59 23.14
CA LEU A 146 -6.86 -5.44 23.09
C LEU A 146 -7.85 -5.61 21.94
N PRO A 147 -9.14 -5.28 22.13
CA PRO A 147 -10.16 -5.36 21.08
C PRO A 147 -9.74 -4.61 19.80
N GLU A 148 -9.14 -3.42 19.94
CA GLU A 148 -8.68 -2.59 18.85
C GLU A 148 -7.50 -3.21 18.10
N GLY A 149 -6.53 -3.76 18.83
CA GLY A 149 -5.37 -4.46 18.26
C GLY A 149 -5.78 -5.73 17.52
N PHE A 150 -6.66 -6.53 18.11
CA PHE A 150 -7.24 -7.70 17.47
C PHE A 150 -7.99 -7.33 16.19
N ALA A 151 -8.86 -6.31 16.25
CA ALA A 151 -9.60 -5.85 15.08
C ALA A 151 -8.67 -5.37 13.97
N ALA A 152 -7.61 -4.63 14.30
CA ALA A 152 -6.58 -4.20 13.34
C ALA A 152 -5.90 -5.40 12.67
N MET A 153 -5.45 -6.39 13.44
CA MET A 153 -4.82 -7.60 12.89
C MET A 153 -5.77 -8.37 11.99
N ARG A 154 -7.03 -8.51 12.38
CA ARG A 154 -8.06 -9.14 11.54
C ARG A 154 -8.26 -8.38 10.23
N GLN A 155 -8.37 -7.06 10.27
CA GLN A 155 -8.50 -6.24 9.06
C GLN A 155 -7.29 -6.41 8.13
N ILE A 156 -6.07 -6.32 8.67
CA ILE A 156 -4.83 -6.48 7.90
C ILE A 156 -4.74 -7.87 7.28
N SER A 157 -5.16 -8.92 7.99
CA SER A 157 -5.12 -10.30 7.48
C SER A 157 -6.04 -10.57 6.29
N PHE A 158 -7.09 -9.77 6.09
CA PHE A 158 -8.04 -9.90 4.98
C PHE A 158 -7.77 -8.97 3.78
N VAL A 159 -6.79 -8.09 3.89
CA VAL A 159 -6.49 -7.16 2.80
C VAL A 159 -6.10 -7.91 1.52
N HIS A 160 -6.68 -7.50 0.40
CA HIS A 160 -6.36 -7.94 -0.97
C HIS A 160 -6.76 -9.37 -1.38
N ASP A 161 -7.82 -9.92 -0.81
CA ASP A 161 -8.36 -11.18 -1.32
C ASP A 161 -9.22 -11.00 -2.59
N ASP A 162 -9.57 -9.77 -2.98
CA ASP A 162 -10.28 -9.46 -4.23
C ASP A 162 -9.29 -9.25 -5.40
N PRO A 163 -9.29 -10.12 -6.42
CA PRO A 163 -8.39 -10.00 -7.57
C PRO A 163 -8.63 -8.73 -8.43
N HIS A 164 -9.81 -8.10 -8.35
CA HIS A 164 -10.13 -6.86 -9.09
C HIS A 164 -9.65 -5.59 -8.36
N LEU A 165 -9.41 -5.68 -7.05
CA LEU A 165 -8.88 -4.62 -6.21
C LEU A 165 -7.39 -4.80 -5.91
N THR A 166 -6.73 -5.75 -6.58
CA THR A 166 -5.32 -6.05 -6.35
C THR A 166 -4.41 -5.10 -7.11
N TYR A 167 -3.30 -4.72 -6.50
CA TYR A 167 -2.25 -3.94 -7.17
C TYR A 167 -1.75 -4.59 -8.46
N SER A 168 -1.78 -5.92 -8.56
CA SER A 168 -1.42 -6.64 -9.78
C SER A 168 -2.28 -6.25 -10.98
N HIS A 169 -3.58 -6.01 -10.77
CA HIS A 169 -4.46 -5.50 -11.82
C HIS A 169 -4.09 -4.07 -12.23
N TYR A 170 -3.80 -3.21 -11.26
CA TYR A 170 -3.38 -1.83 -11.54
C TYR A 170 -2.05 -1.78 -12.29
N MET A 171 -1.07 -2.57 -11.88
CA MET A 171 0.22 -2.68 -12.56
C MET A 171 0.07 -3.15 -14.01
N LYS A 172 -0.81 -4.13 -14.26
CA LYS A 172 -1.08 -4.62 -15.62
C LYS A 172 -1.59 -3.50 -16.52
N LEU A 173 -2.56 -2.69 -16.07
CA LEU A 173 -3.08 -1.57 -16.86
C LEU A 173 -2.00 -0.51 -17.14
N ILE A 174 -1.13 -0.23 -16.17
CA ILE A 174 0.00 0.67 -16.35
C ILE A 174 0.98 0.12 -17.38
N ASP A 175 1.35 -1.17 -17.31
CA ASP A 175 2.26 -1.84 -18.25
C ASP A 175 1.70 -1.88 -19.68
N GLU A 176 0.40 -2.11 -19.85
CA GLU A 176 -0.30 -2.06 -21.13
C GLU A 176 -0.21 -0.65 -21.73
N THR A 177 -0.45 0.40 -20.92
CA THR A 177 -0.35 1.80 -21.36
C THR A 177 1.08 2.17 -21.76
N ILE A 178 2.09 1.77 -20.99
CA ILE A 178 3.51 1.99 -21.32
C ILE A 178 3.86 1.33 -22.65
N THR A 179 3.41 0.08 -22.83
CA THR A 179 3.63 -0.67 -24.07
C THR A 179 2.96 0.01 -25.27
N PHE A 180 1.78 0.60 -25.06
CA PHE A 180 1.07 1.32 -26.11
C PHE A 180 1.80 2.62 -26.49
N ILE A 181 2.31 3.38 -25.50
CA ILE A 181 3.15 4.56 -25.76
C ILE A 181 4.37 4.17 -26.62
N ASP A 182 5.03 3.07 -26.29
CA ASP A 182 6.21 2.60 -27.03
C ASP A 182 5.91 2.21 -28.47
N LYS A 183 4.78 1.58 -28.74
CA LYS A 183 4.37 1.19 -30.10
C LYS A 183 4.01 2.37 -30.99
N GLU A 184 3.47 3.43 -30.42
CA GLU A 184 3.01 4.59 -31.19
C GLU A 184 4.12 5.58 -31.48
N TYR A 185 5.24 5.58 -30.75
CA TYR A 185 6.22 6.66 -30.77
C TYR A 185 7.69 6.20 -30.87
N ASN A 186 7.96 4.91 -31.00
CA ASN A 186 9.23 4.33 -31.43
C ASN A 186 9.13 3.84 -32.88
#